data_525df7110e400fc88b9575a3ef3373d2
#
_entry.id   525df7110e400fc88b9575a3ef3373d2
#
_cell.length_a   1.000
_cell.length_b   1.000
_cell.length_c   1.000
_cell.angle_alpha   90.00
_cell.angle_beta   90.00
_cell.angle_gamma   90.00
#
_symmetry.space_group_name_H-M   'P 1'
#
loop_
_entity.id
_entity.type
_entity.pdbx_description
1 polymer ?
#
loop_
_entity_poly.entity_id
_entity_poly.type
_entity_poly.pdbx_seq_one_letter_code
_entity_poly.pdbx_strand_id
1 'polypeptide(L)'
;MPRYRLLIEYDGTPFAGWQIQANGPTVQGALTAAVAAFCGEQVHVQGAGRTDAGVHALGQVAHVDLTREFDPDTVRDALNAHLRPHPIAVLSAEIVAADFDARFSARQRRYLYRIVNRRADLAIDRLRAWRIPRPLDADAMHVAAQQLVGRHDFTTFRAAECQAKSPIKTLDVLDVERDGENIRVHALARSFLHHQVRSMVGSLALVGEGKWSVADLAQALAAQDRAACGPVAPPDGLYLVSVTY
;
A
#
# COMPACT_ATOMS: atom_id res chain seq x y z
N MET A 1 -5.04 19.59 -22.81
CA MET A 1 -3.81 19.07 -22.16
C MET A 1 -3.92 17.58 -22.14
N PRO A 2 -2.99 16.83 -22.73
CA PRO A 2 -3.00 15.37 -22.66
C PRO A 2 -2.77 14.92 -21.21
N ARG A 3 -3.57 13.94 -20.77
CA ARG A 3 -3.45 13.29 -19.46
C ARG A 3 -2.73 11.97 -19.62
N TYR A 4 -1.67 11.76 -18.84
CA TYR A 4 -0.91 10.52 -18.83
C TYR A 4 -1.23 9.74 -17.56
N ARG A 5 -1.58 8.46 -17.73
CA ARG A 5 -1.61 7.47 -16.66
C ARG A 5 -0.23 6.82 -16.58
N LEU A 6 0.34 6.78 -15.40
CA LEU A 6 1.64 6.17 -15.11
C LEU A 6 1.42 4.95 -14.22
N LEU A 7 1.97 3.81 -14.60
CA LEU A 7 2.13 2.63 -13.72
C LEU A 7 3.52 2.68 -13.12
N ILE A 8 3.61 2.57 -11.79
CA ILE A 8 4.83 2.89 -11.05
C ILE A 8 5.11 1.82 -10.02
N GLU A 9 6.36 1.32 -9.97
CA GLU A 9 6.86 0.56 -8.83
C GLU A 9 7.89 1.38 -8.04
N TYR A 10 8.00 1.10 -6.74
CA TYR A 10 9.03 1.72 -5.90
C TYR A 10 9.33 0.90 -4.64
N ASP A 11 10.60 0.94 -4.22
CA ASP A 11 11.02 0.59 -2.87
C ASP A 11 10.76 1.80 -1.96
N GLY A 12 9.82 1.66 -1.02
CA GLY A 12 9.40 2.73 -0.11
C GLY A 12 10.40 3.07 0.98
N THR A 13 11.42 2.24 1.19
CA THR A 13 12.37 2.34 2.31
C THR A 13 12.96 3.75 2.53
N PRO A 14 13.46 4.47 1.49
CA PRO A 14 14.07 5.78 1.70
C PRO A 14 13.05 6.93 1.74
N PHE A 15 11.75 6.64 1.62
CA PHE A 15 10.73 7.68 1.50
C PHE A 15 9.88 7.85 2.76
N ALA A 16 9.52 9.10 3.06
CA ALA A 16 8.54 9.44 4.07
C ALA A 16 7.09 9.11 3.65
N GLY A 17 6.93 8.30 2.60
CA GLY A 17 5.70 7.85 1.99
C GLY A 17 5.44 8.48 0.62
N TRP A 18 4.20 8.32 0.13
CA TRP A 18 3.81 8.86 -1.17
C TRP A 18 3.73 10.38 -1.19
N GLN A 19 2.93 10.95 -0.28
CA GLN A 19 2.51 12.36 -0.32
C GLN A 19 3.64 13.32 0.01
N ILE A 20 3.80 14.40 -0.78
CA ILE A 20 4.72 15.50 -0.48
C ILE A 20 4.45 16.05 0.92
N GLN A 21 5.51 16.14 1.71
CA GLN A 21 5.52 16.65 3.08
C GLN A 21 6.91 17.22 3.44
N ALA A 22 6.99 18.02 4.51
CA ALA A 22 8.21 18.74 4.85
C ALA A 22 9.30 17.89 5.53
N ASN A 23 8.95 16.69 6.03
CA ASN A 23 9.80 15.89 6.92
C ASN A 23 10.70 14.86 6.20
N GLY A 24 10.78 14.88 4.88
CA GLY A 24 11.67 13.98 4.14
C GLY A 24 11.31 13.79 2.67
N PRO A 25 12.12 13.01 1.93
CA PRO A 25 11.86 12.70 0.53
C PRO A 25 10.59 11.87 0.38
N THR A 26 9.85 12.10 -0.70
CA THR A 26 8.58 11.40 -0.99
C THR A 26 8.55 10.94 -2.44
N VAL A 27 7.80 9.87 -2.72
CA VAL A 27 7.67 9.34 -4.08
C VAL A 27 7.03 10.37 -5.01
N GLN A 28 5.96 11.06 -4.56
CA GLN A 28 5.30 12.12 -5.31
C GLN A 28 6.25 13.29 -5.62
N GLY A 29 7.09 13.68 -4.64
CA GLY A 29 8.07 14.77 -4.83
C GLY A 29 9.12 14.41 -5.87
N ALA A 30 9.65 13.17 -5.82
CA ALA A 30 10.61 12.70 -6.81
C ALA A 30 10.01 12.65 -8.23
N LEU A 31 8.76 12.17 -8.36
CA LEU A 31 8.05 12.16 -9.65
C LEU A 31 7.79 13.58 -10.17
N THR A 32 7.35 14.50 -9.31
CA THR A 32 7.13 15.92 -9.69
C THR A 32 8.42 16.56 -10.17
N ALA A 33 9.54 16.32 -9.48
CA ALA A 33 10.86 16.82 -9.89
C ALA A 33 11.32 16.20 -11.21
N ALA A 34 11.06 14.91 -11.44
CA ALA A 34 11.39 14.22 -12.69
C ALA A 34 10.60 14.80 -13.89
N VAL A 35 9.30 15.07 -13.71
CA VAL A 35 8.48 15.73 -14.75
C VAL A 35 9.02 17.15 -15.05
N ALA A 36 9.32 17.94 -14.02
CA ALA A 36 9.87 19.27 -14.20
C ALA A 36 11.22 19.25 -14.95
N ALA A 37 12.08 18.28 -14.65
CA ALA A 37 13.36 18.10 -15.33
C ALA A 37 13.20 17.63 -16.79
N PHE A 38 12.16 16.84 -17.08
CA PHE A 38 11.87 16.35 -18.45
C PHE A 38 11.33 17.44 -19.36
N CYS A 39 10.31 18.17 -18.93
CA CYS A 39 9.59 19.10 -19.83
C CYS A 39 9.51 20.55 -19.34
N GLY A 40 10.09 20.87 -18.19
CA GLY A 40 10.08 22.23 -17.62
C GLY A 40 8.77 22.61 -16.91
N GLU A 41 7.79 21.69 -16.82
CA GLU A 41 6.48 21.98 -16.29
C GLU A 41 6.39 21.65 -14.78
N GLN A 42 5.82 22.56 -14.01
CA GLN A 42 5.47 22.32 -12.61
C GLN A 42 4.06 21.72 -12.56
N VAL A 43 3.98 20.41 -12.36
CA VAL A 43 2.71 19.68 -12.41
C VAL A 43 2.37 19.03 -11.08
N HIS A 44 1.09 18.75 -10.88
CA HIS A 44 0.64 17.92 -9.77
C HIS A 44 0.54 16.44 -10.22
N VAL A 45 1.32 15.56 -9.58
CA VAL A 45 1.25 14.11 -9.78
C VAL A 45 0.22 13.53 -8.82
N GLN A 46 -0.96 13.15 -9.33
CA GLN A 46 -2.05 12.60 -8.51
C GLN A 46 -1.98 11.08 -8.46
N GLY A 47 -1.69 10.50 -7.28
CA GLY A 47 -1.65 9.04 -7.09
C GLY A 47 -3.02 8.43 -6.78
N ALA A 48 -3.20 7.15 -7.10
CA ALA A 48 -4.41 6.37 -6.82
C ALA A 48 -4.64 6.15 -5.32
N GLY A 49 -3.58 6.12 -4.52
CA GLY A 49 -3.63 5.99 -3.08
C GLY A 49 -2.34 6.46 -2.44
N ARG A 50 -2.43 6.94 -1.20
CA ARG A 50 -1.24 7.24 -0.40
C ARG A 50 -0.71 5.95 0.20
N THR A 51 0.61 5.80 0.22
CA THR A 51 1.32 4.79 0.99
C THR A 51 2.07 5.48 2.13
N ASP A 52 2.16 4.82 3.28
CA ASP A 52 2.88 5.32 4.45
C ASP A 52 4.40 5.29 4.23
N ALA A 53 5.15 5.92 5.13
CA ALA A 53 6.62 5.82 5.15
C ALA A 53 7.06 4.35 5.18
N GLY A 54 8.03 3.99 4.34
CA GLY A 54 8.57 2.64 4.22
C GLY A 54 7.70 1.63 3.46
N VAL A 55 6.47 1.96 3.08
CA VAL A 55 5.57 1.08 2.32
C VAL A 55 5.94 1.09 0.84
N HIS A 56 6.01 -0.10 0.23
CA HIS A 56 6.39 -0.30 -1.16
C HIS A 56 5.18 -0.30 -2.11
N ALA A 57 5.46 -0.26 -3.40
CA ALA A 57 4.47 -0.55 -4.43
C ALA A 57 5.08 -1.34 -5.59
N LEU A 58 4.32 -2.29 -6.12
CA LEU A 58 4.59 -3.01 -7.36
C LEU A 58 3.76 -2.46 -8.52
N GLY A 59 2.69 -1.70 -8.21
CA GLY A 59 1.75 -1.21 -9.20
C GLY A 59 0.93 -0.02 -8.70
N GLN A 60 1.60 1.01 -8.18
CA GLN A 60 0.96 2.30 -7.95
C GLN A 60 0.57 2.92 -9.28
N VAL A 61 -0.57 3.58 -9.32
CA VAL A 61 -1.00 4.35 -10.49
C VAL A 61 -1.05 5.82 -10.14
N ALA A 62 -0.52 6.66 -11.03
CA ALA A 62 -0.67 8.10 -10.93
C ALA A 62 -1.12 8.69 -12.28
N HIS A 63 -1.67 9.90 -12.26
CA HIS A 63 -1.85 10.68 -13.48
C HIS A 63 -1.19 12.05 -13.37
N VAL A 64 -0.86 12.58 -14.53
CA VAL A 64 -0.27 13.90 -14.71
C VAL A 64 -0.80 14.51 -16.01
N ASP A 65 -1.09 15.82 -15.99
CA ASP A 65 -1.46 16.59 -17.16
C ASP A 65 -0.25 17.37 -17.67
N LEU A 66 0.08 17.23 -18.94
CA LEU A 66 1.14 17.99 -19.61
C LEU A 66 0.54 18.96 -20.63
N THR A 67 1.21 20.09 -20.86
CA THR A 67 0.76 21.08 -21.87
C THR A 67 1.00 20.59 -23.28
N ARG A 68 2.12 19.86 -23.50
CA ARG A 68 2.49 19.27 -24.78
C ARG A 68 2.21 17.79 -24.78
N GLU A 69 1.86 17.28 -25.96
CA GLU A 69 1.77 15.85 -26.19
C GLU A 69 3.16 15.27 -26.52
N PHE A 70 3.49 14.17 -25.85
CA PHE A 70 4.69 13.38 -26.04
C PHE A 70 4.29 11.94 -26.29
N ASP A 71 5.11 11.20 -27.00
CA ASP A 71 4.95 9.76 -27.09
C ASP A 71 5.03 9.12 -25.69
N PRO A 72 4.11 8.19 -25.32
CA PRO A 72 4.09 7.58 -23.99
C PRO A 72 5.41 6.89 -23.60
N ASP A 73 6.09 6.21 -24.53
CA ASP A 73 7.39 5.59 -24.25
C ASP A 73 8.46 6.65 -23.97
N THR A 74 8.41 7.80 -24.67
CA THR A 74 9.28 8.94 -24.37
C THR A 74 9.05 9.46 -22.95
N VAL A 75 7.79 9.60 -22.53
CA VAL A 75 7.47 10.03 -21.14
C VAL A 75 8.02 9.03 -20.13
N ARG A 76 7.77 7.72 -20.31
CA ARG A 76 8.30 6.67 -19.43
C ARG A 76 9.82 6.73 -19.31
N ASP A 77 10.51 6.76 -20.43
CA ASP A 77 11.98 6.67 -20.47
C ASP A 77 12.64 7.93 -19.92
N ALA A 78 12.10 9.11 -20.23
CA ALA A 78 12.58 10.37 -19.70
C ALA A 78 12.38 10.46 -18.17
N LEU A 79 11.19 10.08 -17.66
CA LEU A 79 10.97 10.04 -16.23
C LEU A 79 11.92 9.08 -15.53
N ASN A 80 12.14 7.88 -16.07
CA ASN A 80 13.09 6.91 -15.52
C ASN A 80 14.54 7.43 -15.54
N ALA A 81 14.93 8.21 -16.53
CA ALA A 81 16.25 8.85 -16.56
C ALA A 81 16.43 9.86 -15.41
N HIS A 82 15.42 10.69 -15.17
CA HIS A 82 15.46 11.74 -14.13
C HIS A 82 15.15 11.24 -12.70
N LEU A 83 14.54 10.05 -12.56
CA LEU A 83 14.28 9.44 -11.25
C LEU A 83 15.54 8.87 -10.59
N ARG A 84 16.60 8.59 -11.37
CA ARG A 84 17.87 8.06 -10.81
C ARG A 84 18.52 9.07 -9.88
N PRO A 85 19.05 8.66 -8.71
CA PRO A 85 19.24 7.28 -8.22
C PRO A 85 18.09 6.77 -7.32
N HIS A 86 16.93 7.41 -7.32
CA HIS A 86 15.80 6.97 -6.49
C HIS A 86 15.30 5.58 -6.93
N PRO A 87 14.95 4.69 -5.98
CA PRO A 87 14.39 3.37 -6.28
C PRO A 87 12.91 3.47 -6.68
N ILE A 88 12.64 4.18 -7.76
CA ILE A 88 11.33 4.37 -8.39
C ILE A 88 11.49 4.06 -9.88
N ALA A 89 10.58 3.28 -10.44
CA ALA A 89 10.50 3.04 -11.87
C ALA A 89 9.07 3.26 -12.39
N VAL A 90 8.96 4.01 -13.49
CA VAL A 90 7.75 4.10 -14.29
C VAL A 90 7.75 2.92 -15.24
N LEU A 91 6.85 1.97 -15.03
CA LEU A 91 6.76 0.73 -15.81
C LEU A 91 6.08 0.97 -17.17
N SER A 92 5.05 1.82 -17.18
CA SER A 92 4.37 2.26 -18.39
C SER A 92 3.79 3.66 -18.25
N ALA A 93 3.64 4.35 -19.38
CA ALA A 93 2.84 5.55 -19.50
C ALA A 93 1.84 5.35 -20.65
N GLU A 94 0.67 5.97 -20.55
CA GLU A 94 -0.33 5.95 -21.61
C GLU A 94 -1.19 7.21 -21.55
N ILE A 95 -1.65 7.69 -22.72
CA ILE A 95 -2.59 8.78 -22.80
C ILE A 95 -3.98 8.25 -22.47
N VAL A 96 -4.68 8.94 -21.57
CA VAL A 96 -6.03 8.56 -21.12
C VAL A 96 -7.01 9.72 -21.30
N ALA A 97 -8.30 9.43 -21.20
CA ALA A 97 -9.34 10.43 -21.25
C ALA A 97 -9.14 11.51 -20.17
N ALA A 98 -9.52 12.75 -20.47
CA ALA A 98 -9.30 13.89 -19.55
C ALA A 98 -10.08 13.79 -18.23
N ASP A 99 -11.14 12.98 -18.18
CA ASP A 99 -11.93 12.70 -16.98
C ASP A 99 -11.36 11.56 -16.12
N PHE A 100 -10.33 10.85 -16.59
CA PHE A 100 -9.66 9.82 -15.79
C PHE A 100 -9.02 10.45 -14.56
N ASP A 101 -9.35 9.94 -13.37
CA ASP A 101 -8.70 10.30 -12.12
C ASP A 101 -8.11 9.06 -11.46
N ALA A 102 -6.79 9.04 -11.26
CA ALA A 102 -6.09 7.89 -10.67
C ALA A 102 -6.68 7.46 -9.31
N ARG A 103 -7.20 8.40 -8.52
CA ARG A 103 -7.76 8.13 -7.20
C ARG A 103 -9.25 7.79 -7.24
N PHE A 104 -10.04 8.60 -7.95
CA PHE A 104 -11.51 8.54 -7.86
C PHE A 104 -12.11 7.58 -8.89
N SER A 105 -11.46 7.36 -10.03
CA SER A 105 -11.88 6.35 -11.00
C SER A 105 -11.53 4.91 -10.56
N ALA A 106 -10.65 4.76 -9.56
CA ALA A 106 -10.21 3.44 -9.10
C ALA A 106 -11.35 2.66 -8.43
N ARG A 107 -11.54 1.42 -8.91
CA ARG A 107 -12.55 0.46 -8.43
C ARG A 107 -12.04 -0.43 -7.32
N GLN A 108 -10.78 -0.88 -7.41
CA GLN A 108 -10.17 -1.76 -6.42
C GLN A 108 -8.70 -1.43 -6.21
N ARG A 109 -8.20 -1.75 -5.02
CA ARG A 109 -6.78 -1.73 -4.64
C ARG A 109 -6.44 -3.05 -4.01
N ARG A 110 -5.36 -3.67 -4.51
CA ARG A 110 -4.82 -4.92 -3.97
C ARG A 110 -3.54 -4.61 -3.21
N TYR A 111 -3.48 -5.11 -1.99
CA TYR A 111 -2.27 -5.09 -1.18
C TYR A 111 -1.79 -6.51 -0.91
N LEU A 112 -0.48 -6.64 -0.77
CA LEU A 112 0.21 -7.81 -0.27
C LEU A 112 0.98 -7.39 0.98
N TYR A 113 0.86 -8.17 2.05
CA TYR A 113 1.75 -8.05 3.20
C TYR A 113 2.60 -9.31 3.30
N ARG A 114 3.94 -9.15 3.36
CA ARG A 114 4.93 -10.24 3.43
C ARG A 114 5.44 -10.40 4.86
N ILE A 115 5.34 -11.63 5.38
CA ILE A 115 5.95 -12.04 6.65
C ILE A 115 6.95 -13.15 6.33
N VAL A 116 8.13 -13.09 6.93
CA VAL A 116 9.10 -14.20 6.94
C VAL A 116 9.15 -14.76 8.35
N ASN A 117 8.62 -15.98 8.49
CA ASN A 117 8.45 -16.66 9.78
C ASN A 117 9.59 -17.64 10.04
N ARG A 118 10.71 -17.12 10.55
CA ARG A 118 11.90 -17.89 10.91
C ARG A 118 12.72 -17.23 12.02
N ARG A 119 13.55 -18.02 12.72
CA ARG A 119 14.40 -17.49 13.79
C ARG A 119 15.57 -16.64 13.30
N ALA A 120 16.19 -17.00 12.17
CA ALA A 120 17.30 -16.25 11.60
C ALA A 120 16.84 -14.88 11.07
N ASP A 121 17.73 -13.87 11.17
CA ASP A 121 17.46 -12.54 10.64
C ASP A 121 17.35 -12.52 9.11
N LEU A 122 16.74 -11.45 8.60
CA LEU A 122 16.64 -11.19 7.17
C LEU A 122 17.93 -10.54 6.67
N ALA A 123 18.52 -11.10 5.62
CA ALA A 123 19.61 -10.48 4.90
C ALA A 123 19.12 -9.84 3.59
N ILE A 124 18.55 -10.65 2.70
CA ILE A 124 18.09 -10.21 1.37
C ILE A 124 16.75 -9.47 1.46
N ASP A 125 15.81 -10.00 2.25
CA ASP A 125 14.49 -9.38 2.44
C ASP A 125 14.46 -8.31 3.56
N ARG A 126 15.62 -7.85 4.02
CA ARG A 126 15.72 -6.76 5.00
C ARG A 126 14.98 -5.53 4.48
N LEU A 127 14.11 -4.94 5.31
CA LEU A 127 13.23 -3.81 4.97
C LEU A 127 12.26 -4.10 3.80
N ARG A 128 12.01 -5.39 3.50
CA ARG A 128 11.09 -5.85 2.44
C ARG A 128 10.12 -6.91 2.91
N ALA A 129 10.23 -7.33 4.18
CA ALA A 129 9.30 -8.24 4.83
C ALA A 129 9.37 -8.07 6.34
N TRP A 130 8.30 -8.39 7.03
CA TRP A 130 8.28 -8.43 8.48
C TRP A 130 8.79 -9.80 8.97
N ARG A 131 9.92 -9.82 9.68
CA ARG A 131 10.40 -11.05 10.32
C ARG A 131 9.67 -11.29 11.63
N ILE A 132 9.08 -12.47 11.79
CA ILE A 132 8.54 -12.95 13.06
C ILE A 132 9.28 -14.23 13.43
N PRO A 133 10.07 -14.22 14.54
CA PRO A 133 10.92 -15.37 14.90
C PRO A 133 10.16 -16.51 15.57
N ARG A 134 9.00 -16.24 16.16
CA ARG A 134 8.13 -17.24 16.79
C ARG A 134 7.29 -17.95 15.75
N PRO A 135 7.03 -19.25 15.89
CA PRO A 135 6.12 -19.95 14.98
C PRO A 135 4.75 -19.23 14.92
N LEU A 136 4.20 -19.13 13.71
CA LEU A 136 2.85 -18.63 13.47
C LEU A 136 2.00 -19.76 12.90
N ASP A 137 0.76 -19.85 13.33
CA ASP A 137 -0.27 -20.69 12.71
C ASP A 137 -0.98 -19.87 11.62
N ALA A 138 -0.59 -20.10 10.36
CA ALA A 138 -1.14 -19.36 9.23
C ALA A 138 -2.60 -19.78 8.93
N ASP A 139 -2.99 -21.01 9.23
CA ASP A 139 -4.36 -21.48 9.05
C ASP A 139 -5.30 -20.81 10.05
N ALA A 140 -4.89 -20.71 11.31
CA ALA A 140 -5.63 -19.94 12.32
C ALA A 140 -5.74 -18.45 11.92
N MET A 141 -4.65 -17.86 11.39
CA MET A 141 -4.68 -16.49 10.88
C MET A 141 -5.68 -16.35 9.73
N HIS A 142 -5.73 -17.32 8.79
CA HIS A 142 -6.68 -17.30 7.67
C HIS A 142 -8.12 -17.38 8.14
N VAL A 143 -8.42 -18.32 9.05
CA VAL A 143 -9.78 -18.46 9.63
C VAL A 143 -10.21 -17.17 10.32
N ALA A 144 -9.31 -16.55 11.09
CA ALA A 144 -9.59 -15.27 11.76
C ALA A 144 -9.77 -14.12 10.75
N ALA A 145 -8.98 -14.08 9.68
CA ALA A 145 -9.08 -13.05 8.64
C ALA A 145 -10.47 -13.01 7.99
N GLN A 146 -11.14 -14.17 7.87
CA GLN A 146 -12.50 -14.24 7.29
C GLN A 146 -13.55 -13.48 8.14
N GLN A 147 -13.31 -13.25 9.43
CA GLN A 147 -14.18 -12.42 10.28
C GLN A 147 -14.16 -10.92 9.86
N LEU A 148 -13.14 -10.49 9.15
CA LEU A 148 -12.96 -9.12 8.69
C LEU A 148 -13.46 -8.89 7.26
N VAL A 149 -13.74 -9.96 6.52
CA VAL A 149 -14.25 -9.87 5.13
C VAL A 149 -15.71 -9.40 5.16
N GLY A 150 -16.06 -8.50 4.24
CA GLY A 150 -17.39 -7.92 4.15
C GLY A 150 -17.42 -6.44 4.51
N ARG A 151 -18.64 -5.93 4.73
CA ARG A 151 -18.89 -4.51 5.07
C ARG A 151 -18.93 -4.32 6.57
N HIS A 152 -17.92 -3.65 7.12
CA HIS A 152 -17.78 -3.41 8.56
C HIS A 152 -17.39 -1.98 8.88
N ASP A 153 -17.57 -1.60 10.13
CA ASP A 153 -16.94 -0.43 10.72
C ASP A 153 -15.51 -0.81 11.16
N PHE A 154 -14.50 -0.25 10.48
CA PHE A 154 -13.09 -0.51 10.77
C PHE A 154 -12.44 0.53 11.69
N THR A 155 -13.23 1.17 12.57
CA THR A 155 -12.69 2.15 13.54
C THR A 155 -11.53 1.57 14.35
N THR A 156 -11.62 0.31 14.80
CA THR A 156 -10.56 -0.39 15.53
C THR A 156 -9.25 -0.44 14.73
N PHE A 157 -9.31 -0.64 13.43
CA PHE A 157 -8.13 -0.87 12.58
C PHE A 157 -7.63 0.38 11.85
N ARG A 158 -8.16 1.57 12.14
CA ARG A 158 -7.70 2.82 11.52
C ARG A 158 -6.74 3.58 12.43
N ALA A 159 -5.82 4.36 11.83
CA ALA A 159 -5.00 5.31 12.57
C ALA A 159 -5.84 6.45 13.15
N ALA A 160 -5.42 7.00 14.29
CA ALA A 160 -6.14 8.10 14.96
C ALA A 160 -6.24 9.34 14.06
N GLU A 161 -5.18 9.65 13.31
CA GLU A 161 -5.07 10.78 12.38
C GLU A 161 -5.73 10.51 11.01
N CYS A 162 -6.48 9.42 10.86
CA CYS A 162 -7.12 9.06 9.59
C CYS A 162 -8.17 10.09 9.16
N GLN A 163 -7.95 10.72 8.02
CA GLN A 163 -8.81 11.77 7.45
C GLN A 163 -10.06 11.25 6.72
N ALA A 164 -10.31 9.93 6.71
CA ALA A 164 -11.47 9.36 6.05
C ALA A 164 -12.75 9.78 6.76
N LYS A 165 -13.75 10.27 5.99
CA LYS A 165 -15.05 10.73 6.51
C LYS A 165 -15.86 9.61 7.18
N SER A 166 -15.70 8.37 6.72
CA SER A 166 -16.41 7.20 7.26
C SER A 166 -15.46 6.05 7.51
N PRO A 167 -15.51 5.39 8.68
CA PRO A 167 -14.77 4.19 8.98
C PRO A 167 -15.33 2.94 8.30
N ILE A 168 -16.57 3.03 7.78
CA ILE A 168 -17.22 1.89 7.11
C ILE A 168 -16.55 1.62 5.77
N LYS A 169 -16.05 0.39 5.60
CA LYS A 169 -15.45 -0.12 4.37
C LYS A 169 -15.99 -1.50 4.04
N THR A 170 -15.91 -1.87 2.77
CA THR A 170 -16.10 -3.26 2.35
C THR A 170 -14.73 -3.82 2.03
N LEU A 171 -14.34 -4.86 2.74
CA LEU A 171 -13.14 -5.65 2.48
C LEU A 171 -13.57 -6.86 1.65
N ASP A 172 -13.13 -6.89 0.40
CA ASP A 172 -13.56 -7.93 -0.55
C ASP A 172 -12.81 -9.24 -0.34
N VAL A 173 -11.51 -9.14 0.02
CA VAL A 173 -10.64 -10.30 0.29
C VAL A 173 -9.69 -9.97 1.43
N LEU A 174 -9.46 -10.94 2.31
CA LEU A 174 -8.35 -10.97 3.27
C LEU A 174 -7.90 -12.43 3.44
N ASP A 175 -6.99 -12.86 2.59
CA ASP A 175 -6.48 -14.24 2.58
C ASP A 175 -5.09 -14.31 3.20
N VAL A 176 -4.84 -15.37 3.92
CA VAL A 176 -3.51 -15.69 4.47
C VAL A 176 -3.08 -17.03 3.91
N GLU A 177 -1.89 -17.06 3.32
CA GLU A 177 -1.29 -18.28 2.77
C GLU A 177 0.14 -18.45 3.28
N ARG A 178 0.55 -19.71 3.46
CA ARG A 178 1.92 -20.06 3.83
C ARG A 178 2.59 -20.84 2.71
N ASP A 179 3.81 -20.43 2.40
CA ASP A 179 4.72 -21.10 1.50
C ASP A 179 6.11 -21.21 2.19
N GLY A 180 6.36 -22.34 2.82
CA GLY A 180 7.55 -22.54 3.65
C GLY A 180 7.66 -21.53 4.79
N GLU A 181 8.74 -20.74 4.80
CA GLU A 181 8.96 -19.67 5.78
C GLU A 181 8.16 -18.39 5.45
N ASN A 182 7.61 -18.28 4.24
CA ASN A 182 6.89 -17.10 3.82
C ASN A 182 5.39 -17.22 4.17
N ILE A 183 4.85 -16.18 4.80
CA ILE A 183 3.41 -15.99 4.95
C ILE A 183 3.04 -14.73 4.19
N ARG A 184 2.03 -14.85 3.32
CA ARG A 184 1.49 -13.75 2.52
C ARG A 184 0.07 -13.44 2.96
N VAL A 185 -0.21 -12.17 3.19
CA VAL A 185 -1.57 -11.70 3.47
C VAL A 185 -2.01 -10.83 2.30
N HIS A 186 -3.04 -11.27 1.59
CA HIS A 186 -3.63 -10.56 0.46
C HIS A 186 -4.86 -9.80 0.93
N ALA A 187 -4.90 -8.50 0.67
CA ALA A 187 -6.06 -7.67 0.98
C ALA A 187 -6.58 -6.98 -0.29
N LEU A 188 -7.88 -7.03 -0.51
CA LEU A 188 -8.56 -6.42 -1.65
C LEU A 188 -9.76 -5.62 -1.17
N ALA A 189 -9.84 -4.36 -1.55
CA ALA A 189 -10.98 -3.49 -1.29
C ALA A 189 -11.01 -2.33 -2.29
N ARG A 190 -12.16 -1.66 -2.39
CA ARG A 190 -12.25 -0.40 -3.14
C ARG A 190 -11.35 0.68 -2.56
N SER A 191 -11.27 0.76 -1.23
CA SER A 191 -10.42 1.72 -0.53
C SER A 191 -10.12 1.24 0.89
N PHE A 192 -8.99 1.66 1.43
CA PHE A 192 -8.56 1.37 2.78
C PHE A 192 -8.46 2.65 3.61
N LEU A 193 -8.62 2.51 4.92
CA LEU A 193 -8.31 3.56 5.89
C LEU A 193 -6.79 3.63 6.13
N HIS A 194 -6.33 4.74 6.65
CA HIS A 194 -4.93 4.89 7.08
C HIS A 194 -4.57 3.80 8.10
N HIS A 195 -3.48 3.10 7.89
CA HIS A 195 -2.95 1.94 8.63
C HIS A 195 -3.85 0.69 8.63
N GLN A 196 -5.01 0.66 7.96
CA GLN A 196 -5.97 -0.46 8.08
C GLN A 196 -5.35 -1.83 7.82
N VAL A 197 -4.65 -2.01 6.69
CA VAL A 197 -4.03 -3.30 6.35
C VAL A 197 -2.99 -3.70 7.41
N ARG A 198 -2.11 -2.79 7.81
CA ARG A 198 -1.07 -3.04 8.80
C ARG A 198 -1.65 -3.37 10.19
N SER A 199 -2.73 -2.70 10.57
CA SER A 199 -3.45 -2.96 11.84
C SER A 199 -4.11 -4.35 11.83
N MET A 200 -4.76 -4.72 10.72
CA MET A 200 -5.34 -6.06 10.56
C MET A 200 -4.26 -7.15 10.61
N VAL A 201 -3.16 -6.96 9.88
CA VAL A 201 -2.05 -7.95 9.86
C VAL A 201 -1.40 -8.09 11.24
N GLY A 202 -1.18 -6.99 11.95
CA GLY A 202 -0.62 -7.04 13.31
C GLY A 202 -1.52 -7.78 14.31
N SER A 203 -2.84 -7.61 14.17
CA SER A 203 -3.83 -8.36 14.97
C SER A 203 -3.88 -9.84 14.57
N LEU A 204 -3.82 -10.15 13.28
CA LEU A 204 -3.73 -11.53 12.78
C LEU A 204 -2.45 -12.23 13.27
N ALA A 205 -1.33 -11.51 13.39
CA ALA A 205 -0.10 -12.08 13.95
C ALA A 205 -0.28 -12.53 15.42
N LEU A 206 -1.10 -11.82 16.21
CA LEU A 206 -1.44 -12.27 17.58
C LEU A 206 -2.24 -13.57 17.56
N VAL A 207 -3.12 -13.75 16.57
CA VAL A 207 -3.84 -15.03 16.39
C VAL A 207 -2.87 -16.13 16.02
N GLY A 208 -1.97 -15.88 15.05
CA GLY A 208 -0.96 -16.85 14.63
C GLY A 208 0.01 -17.26 15.76
N GLU A 209 0.30 -16.35 16.71
CA GLU A 209 1.09 -16.62 17.91
C GLU A 209 0.29 -17.35 19.01
N GLY A 210 -1.01 -17.59 18.83
CA GLY A 210 -1.90 -18.15 19.84
C GLY A 210 -2.21 -17.23 21.03
N LYS A 211 -1.92 -15.94 20.91
CA LYS A 211 -2.23 -14.92 21.93
C LYS A 211 -3.67 -14.44 21.87
N TRP A 212 -4.24 -14.46 20.70
CA TRP A 212 -5.64 -14.18 20.41
C TRP A 212 -6.30 -15.39 19.79
N SER A 213 -7.57 -15.60 20.09
CA SER A 213 -8.46 -16.51 19.37
C SER A 213 -9.11 -15.79 18.19
N VAL A 214 -9.80 -16.55 17.33
CA VAL A 214 -10.67 -16.00 16.27
C VAL A 214 -11.75 -15.10 16.88
N ALA A 215 -12.29 -15.47 18.04
CA ALA A 215 -13.31 -14.70 18.74
C ALA A 215 -12.76 -13.36 19.25
N ASP A 216 -11.51 -13.30 19.73
CA ASP A 216 -10.89 -12.06 20.18
C ASP A 216 -10.74 -11.06 19.03
N LEU A 217 -10.38 -11.52 17.81
CA LEU A 217 -10.33 -10.65 16.65
C LEU A 217 -11.73 -10.12 16.26
N ALA A 218 -12.75 -10.97 16.30
CA ALA A 218 -14.13 -10.56 16.05
C ALA A 218 -14.62 -9.54 17.10
N GLN A 219 -14.28 -9.73 18.37
CA GLN A 219 -14.59 -8.77 19.43
C GLN A 219 -13.85 -7.43 19.21
N ALA A 220 -12.58 -7.46 18.79
CA ALA A 220 -11.83 -6.26 18.46
C ALA A 220 -12.50 -5.47 17.33
N LEU A 221 -13.00 -6.16 16.28
CA LEU A 221 -13.77 -5.51 15.21
C LEU A 221 -15.06 -4.88 15.77
N ALA A 222 -15.81 -5.63 16.58
CA ALA A 222 -17.09 -5.19 17.15
C ALA A 222 -16.93 -4.04 18.16
N ALA A 223 -15.78 -3.92 18.81
CA ALA A 223 -15.50 -2.86 19.78
C ALA A 223 -15.51 -1.45 19.18
N GLN A 224 -15.22 -1.30 17.88
CA GLN A 224 -15.14 0.00 17.19
C GLN A 224 -14.28 1.01 17.95
N ASP A 225 -13.23 0.51 18.63
CA ASP A 225 -12.31 1.28 19.44
C ASP A 225 -10.86 0.98 19.02
N ARG A 226 -10.09 2.02 18.72
CA ARG A 226 -8.67 1.89 18.37
C ARG A 226 -7.85 1.19 19.44
N ALA A 227 -8.21 1.34 20.71
CA ALA A 227 -7.51 0.70 21.83
C ALA A 227 -7.64 -0.83 21.83
N ALA A 228 -8.70 -1.38 21.23
CA ALA A 228 -8.92 -2.81 21.06
C ALA A 228 -8.09 -3.44 19.93
N CYS A 229 -7.36 -2.65 19.14
CA CYS A 229 -6.54 -3.16 18.04
C CYS A 229 -5.25 -3.81 18.56
N GLY A 230 -4.81 -4.87 17.90
CA GLY A 230 -3.45 -5.37 18.05
C GLY A 230 -2.38 -4.34 17.57
N PRO A 231 -1.09 -4.68 17.68
CA PRO A 231 -0.01 -3.81 17.23
C PRO A 231 -0.12 -3.53 15.73
N VAL A 232 0.34 -2.34 15.30
CA VAL A 232 0.44 -2.04 13.87
C VAL A 232 1.65 -2.77 13.30
N ALA A 233 1.46 -3.61 12.29
CA ALA A 233 2.56 -4.29 11.62
C ALA A 233 3.53 -3.28 10.97
N PRO A 234 4.85 -3.57 10.91
CA PRO A 234 5.83 -2.70 10.27
C PRO A 234 5.47 -2.36 8.81
N PRO A 235 5.90 -1.21 8.28
CA PRO A 235 5.60 -0.85 6.89
C PRO A 235 6.34 -1.74 5.88
N ASP A 236 7.50 -2.26 6.24
CA ASP A 236 8.46 -2.98 5.39
C ASP A 236 7.86 -4.21 4.68
N GLY A 237 6.81 -4.81 5.26
CA GLY A 237 6.14 -5.94 4.64
C GLY A 237 5.02 -5.57 3.68
N LEU A 238 4.59 -4.30 3.61
CA LEU A 238 3.40 -3.89 2.87
C LEU A 238 3.73 -3.40 1.45
N TYR A 239 2.98 -3.92 0.48
CA TYR A 239 3.08 -3.56 -0.94
C TYR A 239 1.71 -3.23 -1.52
N LEU A 240 1.58 -2.08 -2.18
CA LEU A 240 0.47 -1.84 -3.10
C LEU A 240 0.77 -2.58 -4.41
N VAL A 241 0.02 -3.66 -4.66
CA VAL A 241 0.28 -4.56 -5.79
C VAL A 241 -0.32 -4.04 -7.09
N SER A 242 -1.57 -3.58 -7.02
CA SER A 242 -2.28 -3.09 -8.22
C SER A 242 -3.46 -2.22 -7.86
N VAL A 243 -3.84 -1.39 -8.83
CA VAL A 243 -5.06 -0.59 -8.83
C VAL A 243 -5.83 -0.90 -10.10
N THR A 244 -7.14 -1.21 -10.01
CA THR A 244 -8.02 -1.46 -11.16
C THR A 244 -9.01 -0.32 -11.36
N TYR A 245 -9.42 -0.09 -12.62
CA TYR A 245 -10.28 1.01 -13.07
C TYR A 245 -11.53 0.52 -13.78
#